data_b39b84da2ae046ca2654b805b10865fc
#
_entry.id   b39b84da2ae046ca2654b805b10865fc
#
_cell.length_a   1.000
_cell.length_b   1.000
_cell.length_c   1.000
_cell.angle_alpha   90.00
_cell.angle_beta   90.00
_cell.angle_gamma   90.00
#
_symmetry.space_group_name_H-M   'P 1'
#
loop_
_entity.id
_entity.type
_entity.pdbx_description
1 polymer ?
#
loop_
_entity_poly.entity_id
_entity_poly.type
_entity_poly.pdbx_seq_one_letter_code
_entity_poly.pdbx_strand_id
1 'polypeptide(L)'
;ISIKKNMDWSKIIEVVLTSFTSIFIALITAGYFRRRAEKGKEQFSKKQLMKQIEHDEIVHYALRELRRKYNADRVYVWQFHNGGNFYTSSPMQRTSITYERCSEGLERKAEKYQGVLISNFTGYIRDTMEYKMFYHDVEQLPDFAIRSLLLSNGTFSHAAVPIFDKDGHLTGIMALDWVFSEIPDEYLTDGEFSEQFKKQYTAESGSLTQYL
;
A
#
# COMPACT_ATOMS: atom_id res chain seq x y z
N ILE A 1 25.47 -61.76 45.94
CA ILE A 1 24.53 -60.87 46.64
C ILE A 1 23.71 -60.18 45.55
N SER A 2 22.44 -60.68 45.32
CA SER A 2 21.54 -60.14 44.35
C SER A 2 20.63 -59.11 45.08
N ILE A 3 20.80 -57.84 44.82
CA ILE A 3 19.90 -56.77 45.33
C ILE A 3 18.75 -56.72 44.38
N LYS A 4 17.62 -57.40 44.71
CA LYS A 4 16.33 -57.14 44.03
C LYS A 4 15.86 -55.72 44.47
N LYS A 5 16.06 -54.76 43.61
CA LYS A 5 15.51 -53.41 43.75
C LYS A 5 13.98 -53.54 43.58
N ASN A 6 13.25 -53.52 44.69
CA ASN A 6 11.79 -53.50 44.66
C ASN A 6 11.36 -52.20 43.99
N MET A 7 10.78 -52.32 42.82
CA MET A 7 10.23 -51.22 42.06
C MET A 7 8.93 -50.76 42.74
N ASP A 8 8.90 -49.51 43.21
CA ASP A 8 7.76 -48.93 43.89
C ASP A 8 6.68 -48.52 42.86
N TRP A 9 5.81 -49.46 42.57
CA TRP A 9 4.73 -49.32 41.62
C TRP A 9 3.76 -48.14 41.97
N SER A 10 3.62 -47.76 43.24
CA SER A 10 2.74 -46.69 43.64
C SER A 10 3.25 -45.35 43.14
N LYS A 11 4.56 -45.12 43.25
CA LYS A 11 5.21 -43.89 42.73
C LYS A 11 5.15 -43.78 41.19
N ILE A 12 5.29 -44.92 40.49
CA ILE A 12 5.17 -44.93 39.03
C ILE A 12 3.75 -44.57 38.61
N ILE A 13 2.74 -45.14 39.25
CA ILE A 13 1.32 -44.82 38.96
C ILE A 13 1.03 -43.34 39.24
N GLU A 14 1.52 -42.80 40.33
CA GLU A 14 1.35 -41.38 40.67
C GLU A 14 1.97 -40.46 39.62
N VAL A 15 3.20 -40.73 39.19
CA VAL A 15 3.88 -39.94 38.16
C VAL A 15 3.15 -40.05 36.81
N VAL A 16 2.67 -41.20 36.44
CA VAL A 16 1.92 -41.42 35.17
C VAL A 16 0.60 -40.62 35.25
N LEU A 17 -0.14 -40.69 36.38
CA LEU A 17 -1.42 -40.04 36.52
C LEU A 17 -1.29 -38.51 36.51
N THR A 18 -0.26 -37.97 37.19
CA THR A 18 0.02 -36.53 37.19
C THR A 18 0.46 -36.00 35.83
N SER A 19 1.23 -36.82 35.10
CA SER A 19 1.62 -36.47 33.73
C SER A 19 0.42 -36.42 32.77
N PHE A 20 -0.47 -37.42 32.83
CA PHE A 20 -1.71 -37.45 32.05
C PHE A 20 -2.64 -36.27 32.35
N THR A 21 -2.84 -35.95 33.61
CA THR A 21 -3.67 -34.81 33.99
C THR A 21 -3.07 -33.48 33.52
N SER A 22 -1.76 -33.31 33.61
CA SER A 22 -1.06 -32.11 33.14
C SER A 22 -1.18 -31.94 31.63
N ILE A 23 -1.00 -33.02 30.85
CA ILE A 23 -1.16 -33.00 29.39
C ILE A 23 -2.61 -32.68 29.02
N PHE A 24 -3.59 -33.27 29.72
CA PHE A 24 -5.01 -33.05 29.43
C PHE A 24 -5.42 -31.59 29.72
N ILE A 25 -4.94 -31.00 30.81
CA ILE A 25 -5.16 -29.58 31.13
C ILE A 25 -4.52 -28.70 30.06
N ALA A 26 -3.28 -29.01 29.63
CA ALA A 26 -2.58 -28.25 28.60
C ALA A 26 -3.35 -28.27 27.27
N LEU A 27 -3.89 -29.40 26.84
CA LEU A 27 -4.68 -29.54 25.62
C LEU A 27 -5.99 -28.76 25.65
N ILE A 28 -6.73 -28.82 26.79
CA ILE A 28 -7.95 -28.06 26.97
C ILE A 28 -7.66 -26.55 26.93
N THR A 29 -6.61 -26.13 27.64
CA THR A 29 -6.20 -24.73 27.71
C THR A 29 -5.78 -24.20 26.35
N ALA A 30 -4.98 -24.96 25.61
CA ALA A 30 -4.57 -24.61 24.25
C ALA A 30 -5.78 -24.51 23.30
N GLY A 31 -6.72 -25.47 23.37
CA GLY A 31 -7.96 -25.45 22.57
C GLY A 31 -8.85 -24.24 22.91
N TYR A 32 -8.97 -23.89 24.18
CA TYR A 32 -9.72 -22.70 24.61
C TYR A 32 -9.11 -21.40 24.08
N PHE A 33 -7.80 -21.23 24.24
CA PHE A 33 -7.10 -20.01 23.75
C PHE A 33 -7.15 -19.92 22.23
N ARG A 34 -7.01 -21.04 21.52
CA ARG A 34 -7.13 -21.07 20.04
C ARG A 34 -8.51 -20.60 19.58
N ARG A 35 -9.59 -21.16 20.14
CA ARG A 35 -10.98 -20.75 19.81
C ARG A 35 -11.25 -19.30 20.13
N ARG A 36 -10.73 -18.79 21.25
CA ARG A 36 -10.86 -17.39 21.65
C ARG A 36 -10.11 -16.47 20.71
N ALA A 37 -8.91 -16.84 20.27
CA ALA A 37 -8.13 -16.10 19.30
C ALA A 37 -8.80 -16.09 17.90
N GLU A 38 -9.39 -17.21 17.47
CA GLU A 38 -10.12 -17.30 16.21
C GLU A 38 -11.36 -16.40 16.21
N LYS A 39 -12.18 -16.44 17.26
CA LYS A 39 -13.36 -15.54 17.42
C LYS A 39 -12.96 -14.06 17.50
N GLY A 40 -11.88 -13.75 18.19
CA GLY A 40 -11.34 -12.39 18.26
C GLY A 40 -10.88 -11.87 16.90
N LYS A 41 -10.23 -12.71 16.11
CA LYS A 41 -9.82 -12.39 14.72
C LYS A 41 -11.01 -12.14 13.81
N GLU A 42 -12.05 -12.95 13.90
CA GLU A 42 -13.24 -12.82 13.04
C GLU A 42 -14.03 -11.54 13.33
N GLN A 43 -14.22 -11.19 14.59
CA GLN A 43 -14.94 -9.98 15.00
C GLN A 43 -14.14 -8.71 14.73
N PHE A 44 -12.84 -8.74 14.92
CA PHE A 44 -11.90 -7.67 14.59
C PHE A 44 -11.86 -7.46 13.06
N SER A 45 -11.83 -8.53 12.29
CA SER A 45 -11.83 -8.51 10.83
C SER A 45 -13.05 -7.78 10.24
N LYS A 46 -14.28 -8.06 10.75
CA LYS A 46 -15.50 -7.42 10.23
C LYS A 46 -15.51 -5.91 10.49
N LYS A 47 -15.16 -5.47 11.70
CA LYS A 47 -15.12 -4.05 12.05
C LYS A 47 -14.05 -3.31 11.26
N GLN A 48 -12.87 -3.92 11.09
CA GLN A 48 -11.81 -3.34 10.27
C GLN A 48 -12.19 -3.24 8.81
N LEU A 49 -12.82 -4.30 8.26
CA LEU A 49 -13.26 -4.29 6.87
C LEU A 49 -14.29 -3.18 6.62
N MET A 50 -15.27 -2.98 7.51
CA MET A 50 -16.24 -1.90 7.36
C MET A 50 -15.57 -0.53 7.40
N LYS A 51 -14.63 -0.31 8.32
CA LYS A 51 -13.87 0.93 8.38
C LYS A 51 -13.04 1.14 7.11
N GLN A 52 -12.43 0.08 6.58
CA GLN A 52 -11.67 0.16 5.33
C GLN A 52 -12.57 0.55 4.16
N ILE A 53 -13.76 -0.06 4.05
CA ILE A 53 -14.74 0.29 3.01
C ILE A 53 -15.13 1.78 3.08
N GLU A 54 -15.40 2.30 4.27
CA GLU A 54 -15.71 3.73 4.47
C GLU A 54 -14.55 4.63 4.00
N HIS A 55 -13.30 4.27 4.35
CA HIS A 55 -12.12 5.00 3.89
C HIS A 55 -11.95 4.92 2.37
N ASP A 56 -12.11 3.73 1.80
CA ASP A 56 -12.00 3.50 0.35
C ASP A 56 -13.04 4.33 -0.42
N GLU A 57 -14.28 4.44 0.08
CA GLU A 57 -15.31 5.29 -0.50
C GLU A 57 -14.91 6.77 -0.51
N ILE A 58 -14.37 7.26 0.60
CA ILE A 58 -13.88 8.65 0.71
C ILE A 58 -12.74 8.90 -0.29
N VAL A 59 -11.75 8.01 -0.34
CA VAL A 59 -10.62 8.13 -1.28
C VAL A 59 -11.13 8.11 -2.72
N HIS A 60 -12.00 7.19 -3.06
CA HIS A 60 -12.56 7.08 -4.40
C HIS A 60 -13.40 8.29 -4.82
N TYR A 61 -14.13 8.88 -3.88
CA TYR A 61 -14.85 10.13 -4.12
C TYR A 61 -13.87 11.28 -4.39
N ALA A 62 -12.87 11.45 -3.54
CA ALA A 62 -11.88 12.51 -3.66
C ALA A 62 -11.08 12.39 -4.98
N LEU A 63 -10.64 11.20 -5.36
CA LEU A 63 -9.95 10.98 -6.62
C LEU A 63 -10.83 11.33 -7.83
N ARG A 64 -12.13 11.04 -7.78
CA ARG A 64 -13.06 11.43 -8.83
C ARG A 64 -13.18 12.94 -8.97
N GLU A 65 -13.26 13.66 -7.84
CA GLU A 65 -13.32 15.13 -7.84
C GLU A 65 -12.01 15.76 -8.31
N LEU A 66 -10.85 15.24 -7.88
CA LEU A 66 -9.54 15.68 -8.37
C LEU A 66 -9.41 15.48 -9.90
N ARG A 67 -9.80 14.30 -10.40
CA ARG A 67 -9.76 14.02 -11.83
C ARG A 67 -10.58 15.05 -12.63
N ARG A 68 -11.79 15.34 -12.17
CA ARG A 68 -12.68 16.32 -12.83
C ARG A 68 -12.14 17.73 -12.77
N LYS A 69 -11.66 18.14 -11.58
CA LYS A 69 -11.13 19.48 -11.34
C LYS A 69 -9.96 19.78 -12.25
N TYR A 70 -9.02 18.86 -12.38
CA TYR A 70 -7.82 19.03 -13.18
C TYR A 70 -7.98 18.60 -14.64
N ASN A 71 -9.19 18.21 -15.06
CA ASN A 71 -9.47 17.67 -16.39
C ASN A 71 -8.51 16.54 -16.77
N ALA A 72 -8.07 15.74 -15.77
CA ALA A 72 -7.17 14.63 -16.00
C ALA A 72 -7.95 13.39 -16.47
N ASP A 73 -7.32 12.54 -17.28
CA ASP A 73 -7.92 11.30 -17.73
C ASP A 73 -7.76 10.16 -16.73
N ARG A 74 -6.69 10.19 -15.96
CA ARG A 74 -6.45 9.22 -14.89
C ARG A 74 -5.94 9.93 -13.65
N VAL A 75 -6.42 9.50 -12.47
CA VAL A 75 -5.83 9.80 -11.17
C VAL A 75 -5.66 8.50 -10.41
N TYR A 76 -4.54 8.33 -9.76
CA TYR A 76 -4.23 7.11 -9.03
C TYR A 76 -3.30 7.33 -7.85
N VAL A 77 -3.32 6.36 -6.93
CA VAL A 77 -2.43 6.32 -5.76
C VAL A 77 -1.58 5.06 -5.85
N TRP A 78 -0.28 5.25 -5.84
CA TRP A 78 0.70 4.21 -5.61
C TRP A 78 1.05 4.16 -4.13
N GLN A 79 0.70 3.06 -3.45
CA GLN A 79 1.12 2.85 -2.07
C GLN A 79 2.31 1.92 -1.98
N PHE A 80 3.23 2.28 -1.09
CA PHE A 80 4.40 1.46 -0.81
C PHE A 80 4.06 0.40 0.23
N HIS A 81 4.57 -0.81 0.02
CA HIS A 81 4.38 -1.91 0.94
C HIS A 81 5.61 -2.82 0.98
N ASN A 82 5.72 -3.59 2.07
CA ASN A 82 6.81 -4.53 2.23
C ASN A 82 6.58 -5.76 1.34
N GLY A 83 7.55 -6.07 0.47
CA GLY A 83 7.57 -7.25 -0.39
C GLY A 83 8.33 -8.44 0.22
N GLY A 84 8.71 -8.38 1.49
CA GLY A 84 9.60 -9.34 2.14
C GLY A 84 11.05 -8.88 2.14
N ASN A 85 11.98 -9.84 2.16
CA ASN A 85 13.40 -9.55 2.19
C ASN A 85 14.13 -10.24 1.02
N PHE A 86 15.20 -9.60 0.55
CA PHE A 86 16.18 -10.25 -0.31
C PHE A 86 16.98 -11.30 0.48
N TYR A 87 17.72 -12.15 -0.22
CA TYR A 87 18.61 -13.16 0.40
C TYR A 87 19.62 -12.53 1.37
N THR A 88 20.03 -11.29 1.14
CA THR A 88 20.91 -10.48 2.01
C THR A 88 20.22 -9.93 3.25
N SER A 89 18.97 -10.29 3.53
CA SER A 89 18.13 -9.75 4.60
C SER A 89 17.74 -8.27 4.43
N SER A 90 18.15 -7.62 3.36
CA SER A 90 17.69 -6.25 3.04
C SER A 90 16.19 -6.26 2.71
N PRO A 91 15.40 -5.25 3.14
CA PRO A 91 13.99 -5.19 2.83
C PRO A 91 13.76 -5.00 1.34
N MET A 92 12.83 -5.80 0.78
CA MET A 92 12.34 -5.67 -0.59
C MET A 92 11.13 -4.75 -0.58
N GLN A 93 11.29 -3.52 -1.02
CA GLN A 93 10.18 -2.58 -1.10
C GLN A 93 9.44 -2.72 -2.43
N ARG A 94 8.12 -2.73 -2.35
CA ARG A 94 7.22 -2.82 -3.50
C ARG A 94 6.21 -1.68 -3.48
N THR A 95 5.61 -1.43 -4.63
CA THR A 95 4.51 -0.49 -4.77
C THR A 95 3.37 -1.12 -5.57
N SER A 96 2.14 -0.71 -5.27
CA SER A 96 0.94 -1.12 -6.00
C SER A 96 0.04 0.09 -6.24
N ILE A 97 -0.62 0.14 -7.39
CA ILE A 97 -1.75 1.07 -7.58
C ILE A 97 -2.92 0.52 -6.77
N THR A 98 -3.22 1.17 -5.66
CA THR A 98 -4.32 0.76 -4.74
C THR A 98 -5.63 1.42 -5.08
N TYR A 99 -5.58 2.66 -5.55
CA TYR A 99 -6.75 3.44 -5.95
C TYR A 99 -6.54 4.03 -7.34
N GLU A 100 -7.57 3.97 -8.17
CA GLU A 100 -7.52 4.53 -9.52
C GLU A 100 -8.91 4.99 -9.95
N ARG A 101 -8.96 6.14 -10.63
CA ARG A 101 -10.14 6.65 -11.34
C ARG A 101 -9.72 7.11 -12.74
N CYS A 102 -10.41 6.57 -13.74
CA CYS A 102 -10.18 6.88 -15.14
C CYS A 102 -11.39 7.61 -15.74
N SER A 103 -11.15 8.35 -16.81
CA SER A 103 -12.18 8.79 -17.74
C SER A 103 -12.81 7.60 -18.48
N GLU A 104 -13.98 7.80 -19.04
CA GLU A 104 -14.66 6.77 -19.82
C GLU A 104 -13.80 6.39 -21.03
N GLY A 105 -13.74 5.10 -21.33
CA GLY A 105 -12.94 4.55 -22.43
C GLY A 105 -11.44 4.34 -22.14
N LEU A 106 -10.93 4.84 -21.01
CA LEU A 106 -9.53 4.63 -20.63
C LEU A 106 -9.36 3.33 -19.81
N GLU A 107 -8.42 2.47 -20.25
CA GLU A 107 -8.12 1.23 -19.57
C GLU A 107 -7.53 1.48 -18.18
N ARG A 108 -8.05 0.76 -17.17
CA ARG A 108 -7.52 0.78 -15.81
C ARG A 108 -6.18 0.05 -15.75
N LYS A 109 -5.26 0.59 -14.98
CA LYS A 109 -3.91 0.04 -14.79
C LYS A 109 -3.67 -0.57 -13.42
N ALA A 110 -4.59 -0.36 -12.47
CA ALA A 110 -4.45 -0.86 -11.10
C ALA A 110 -4.17 -2.37 -11.04
N GLU A 111 -4.83 -3.18 -11.85
CA GLU A 111 -4.60 -4.63 -11.87
C GLU A 111 -3.23 -5.03 -12.42
N LYS A 112 -2.70 -4.26 -13.37
CA LYS A 112 -1.42 -4.53 -14.02
C LYS A 112 -0.22 -4.16 -13.14
N TYR A 113 -0.36 -3.09 -12.34
CA TYR A 113 0.76 -2.55 -11.55
C TYR A 113 0.60 -2.89 -10.07
N GLN A 114 0.60 -4.20 -9.76
CA GLN A 114 0.59 -4.73 -8.41
C GLN A 114 1.96 -5.30 -8.02
N GLY A 115 2.45 -4.95 -6.84
CA GLY A 115 3.68 -5.50 -6.29
C GLY A 115 4.95 -5.21 -7.09
N VAL A 116 4.99 -4.07 -7.79
CA VAL A 116 6.15 -3.66 -8.59
C VAL A 116 7.31 -3.27 -7.67
N LEU A 117 8.54 -3.65 -8.03
CA LEU A 117 9.74 -3.30 -7.26
C LEU A 117 10.02 -1.79 -7.34
N ILE A 118 10.17 -1.15 -6.18
CA ILE A 118 10.55 0.28 -6.07
C ILE A 118 11.92 0.53 -6.71
N SER A 119 12.84 -0.43 -6.63
CA SER A 119 14.18 -0.32 -7.21
C SER A 119 14.19 -0.06 -8.72
N ASN A 120 13.08 -0.34 -9.42
CA ASN A 120 12.96 -0.05 -10.85
C ASN A 120 12.69 1.44 -11.15
N PHE A 121 12.32 2.23 -10.14
CA PHE A 121 11.86 3.61 -10.29
C PHE A 121 12.54 4.56 -9.28
N THR A 122 13.79 4.31 -8.94
CA THR A 122 14.50 5.07 -7.89
C THR A 122 14.63 6.56 -8.23
N GLY A 123 14.89 6.90 -9.48
CA GLY A 123 14.94 8.28 -9.97
C GLY A 123 13.58 8.99 -9.80
N TYR A 124 12.53 8.35 -10.30
CA TYR A 124 11.17 8.85 -10.19
C TYR A 124 10.74 9.11 -8.73
N ILE A 125 11.01 8.16 -7.84
CA ILE A 125 10.64 8.28 -6.42
C ILE A 125 11.41 9.42 -5.76
N ARG A 126 12.73 9.52 -6.00
CA ARG A 126 13.54 10.62 -5.49
C ARG A 126 13.03 11.97 -5.95
N ASP A 127 12.79 12.13 -7.25
CA ASP A 127 12.34 13.40 -7.83
C ASP A 127 10.92 13.75 -7.37
N THR A 128 10.05 12.74 -7.18
CA THR A 128 8.73 12.96 -6.57
C THR A 128 8.86 13.46 -5.13
N MET A 129 9.76 12.88 -4.31
CA MET A 129 10.01 13.35 -2.93
C MET A 129 10.50 14.80 -2.89
N GLU A 130 11.20 15.25 -3.92
CA GLU A 130 11.65 16.63 -4.07
C GLU A 130 10.61 17.56 -4.74
N TYR A 131 9.37 17.06 -4.97
CA TYR A 131 8.27 17.79 -5.64
C TYR A 131 8.62 18.26 -7.05
N LYS A 132 9.40 17.48 -7.80
CA LYS A 132 9.84 17.82 -9.17
C LYS A 132 9.12 17.05 -10.28
N MET A 133 8.09 16.28 -9.97
CA MET A 133 7.41 15.40 -10.93
C MET A 133 6.19 16.07 -11.54
N PHE A 134 6.43 17.12 -12.31
CA PHE A 134 5.43 17.85 -13.05
C PHE A 134 5.92 18.03 -14.49
N TYR A 135 5.47 17.15 -15.40
CA TYR A 135 5.90 17.13 -16.80
C TYR A 135 4.70 17.34 -17.72
N HIS A 136 4.66 18.49 -18.37
CA HIS A 136 3.69 18.78 -19.43
C HIS A 136 3.90 17.85 -20.63
N ASP A 137 5.14 17.50 -20.91
CA ASP A 137 5.53 16.53 -21.92
C ASP A 137 6.33 15.39 -21.28
N VAL A 138 5.74 14.19 -21.24
CA VAL A 138 6.35 12.99 -20.65
C VAL A 138 7.63 12.58 -21.39
N GLU A 139 7.81 12.94 -22.66
CA GLU A 139 9.04 12.64 -23.41
C GLU A 139 10.27 13.32 -22.80
N GLN A 140 10.08 14.44 -22.11
CA GLN A 140 11.14 15.18 -21.42
C GLN A 140 11.54 14.58 -20.05
N LEU A 141 10.80 13.58 -19.58
CA LEU A 141 11.07 12.95 -18.30
C LEU A 141 12.41 12.18 -18.33
N PRO A 142 13.37 12.49 -17.42
CA PRO A 142 14.72 11.93 -17.51
C PRO A 142 14.79 10.43 -17.13
N ASP A 143 13.95 9.96 -16.21
CA ASP A 143 13.91 8.56 -15.81
C ASP A 143 13.29 7.71 -16.91
N PHE A 144 14.13 6.91 -17.59
CA PHE A 144 13.72 6.09 -18.71
C PHE A 144 12.65 5.06 -18.35
N ALA A 145 12.71 4.46 -17.17
CA ALA A 145 11.79 3.39 -16.78
C ALA A 145 10.37 3.93 -16.63
N ILE A 146 10.19 5.03 -15.90
CA ILE A 146 8.87 5.65 -15.73
C ILE A 146 8.39 6.32 -17.02
N ARG A 147 9.28 6.98 -17.77
CA ARG A 147 8.92 7.55 -19.08
C ARG A 147 8.35 6.49 -20.00
N SER A 148 9.04 5.36 -20.17
CA SER A 148 8.59 4.26 -21.01
C SER A 148 7.26 3.68 -20.54
N LEU A 149 7.06 3.59 -19.23
CA LEU A 149 5.81 3.13 -18.63
C LEU A 149 4.66 4.09 -18.93
N LEU A 150 4.84 5.39 -18.74
CA LEU A 150 3.82 6.41 -19.00
C LEU A 150 3.46 6.46 -20.50
N LEU A 151 4.46 6.50 -21.37
CA LEU A 151 4.25 6.49 -22.83
C LEU A 151 3.52 5.21 -23.28
N SER A 152 3.87 4.04 -22.74
CA SER A 152 3.17 2.78 -23.05
C SER A 152 1.70 2.77 -22.60
N ASN A 153 1.34 3.65 -21.67
CA ASN A 153 -0.03 3.88 -21.22
C ASN A 153 -0.75 5.02 -21.95
N GLY A 154 -0.09 5.61 -22.97
CA GLY A 154 -0.61 6.72 -23.74
C GLY A 154 -0.59 8.06 -23.00
N THR A 155 0.09 8.15 -21.86
CA THR A 155 0.19 9.40 -21.08
C THR A 155 1.14 10.37 -21.76
N PHE A 156 0.68 11.56 -22.08
CA PHE A 156 1.52 12.62 -22.64
C PHE A 156 1.90 13.70 -21.63
N SER A 157 1.06 13.91 -20.59
CA SER A 157 1.40 14.81 -19.49
C SER A 157 1.19 14.11 -18.15
N HIS A 158 2.05 14.41 -17.18
CA HIS A 158 2.08 13.73 -15.91
C HIS A 158 2.39 14.69 -14.75
N ALA A 159 1.64 14.57 -13.66
CA ALA A 159 1.93 15.28 -12.42
C ALA A 159 1.86 14.30 -11.26
N ALA A 160 2.89 14.27 -10.42
CA ALA A 160 2.93 13.39 -9.25
C ALA A 160 3.44 14.09 -8.01
N VAL A 161 2.85 13.76 -6.87
CA VAL A 161 3.21 14.31 -5.56
C VAL A 161 3.32 13.20 -4.52
N PRO A 162 4.22 13.35 -3.54
CA PRO A 162 4.41 12.35 -2.49
C PRO A 162 3.25 12.40 -1.48
N ILE A 163 2.97 11.25 -0.88
CA ILE A 163 2.05 11.09 0.24
C ILE A 163 2.86 10.66 1.45
N PHE A 164 2.77 11.44 2.53
CA PHE A 164 3.46 11.14 3.79
C PHE A 164 2.44 10.77 4.87
N ASP A 165 2.81 9.87 5.78
CA ASP A 165 2.03 9.63 6.99
C ASP A 165 2.20 10.78 8.01
N LYS A 166 1.49 10.67 9.14
CA LYS A 166 1.56 11.65 10.24
C LYS A 166 2.96 11.79 10.87
N ASP A 167 3.81 10.79 10.69
CA ASP A 167 5.16 10.74 11.23
C ASP A 167 6.21 11.20 10.19
N GLY A 168 5.74 11.62 8.99
CA GLY A 168 6.56 12.14 7.90
C GLY A 168 7.23 11.06 7.04
N HIS A 169 6.81 9.79 7.15
CA HIS A 169 7.32 8.75 6.27
C HIS A 169 6.57 8.74 4.95
N LEU A 170 7.31 8.56 3.85
CA LEU A 170 6.74 8.41 2.53
C LEU A 170 5.97 7.09 2.43
N THR A 171 4.65 7.17 2.26
CA THR A 171 3.75 6.00 2.17
C THR A 171 3.27 5.71 0.76
N GLY A 172 3.35 6.70 -0.11
CA GLY A 172 2.89 6.54 -1.48
C GLY A 172 3.11 7.77 -2.35
N ILE A 173 2.54 7.71 -3.53
CA ILE A 173 2.56 8.78 -4.53
C ILE A 173 1.15 8.91 -5.11
N MET A 174 0.63 10.13 -5.21
CA MET A 174 -0.59 10.42 -5.96
C MET A 174 -0.22 11.06 -7.29
N ALA A 175 -0.81 10.55 -8.37
CA ALA A 175 -0.50 11.02 -9.71
C ALA A 175 -1.74 11.32 -10.55
N LEU A 176 -1.58 12.28 -11.46
CA LEU A 176 -2.51 12.65 -12.53
C LEU A 176 -1.86 12.35 -13.88
N ASP A 177 -2.62 11.75 -14.78
CA ASP A 177 -2.21 11.53 -16.17
C ASP A 177 -3.23 12.16 -17.12
N TRP A 178 -2.74 12.83 -18.15
CA TRP A 178 -3.50 13.27 -19.32
C TRP A 178 -3.14 12.40 -20.52
N VAL A 179 -4.15 11.81 -21.14
CA VAL A 179 -4.05 10.83 -22.23
C VAL A 179 -4.83 11.30 -23.47
N PHE A 180 -6.00 11.87 -23.27
CA PHE A 180 -6.86 12.40 -24.34
C PHE A 180 -7.19 13.88 -24.12
N SER A 181 -7.29 14.26 -22.85
CA SER A 181 -7.72 15.58 -22.42
C SER A 181 -6.54 16.55 -22.42
N GLU A 182 -6.82 17.78 -22.79
CA GLU A 182 -5.86 18.87 -22.65
C GLU A 182 -5.84 19.38 -21.21
N ILE A 183 -4.65 19.80 -20.77
CA ILE A 183 -4.48 20.47 -19.50
C ILE A 183 -5.12 21.87 -19.64
N PRO A 184 -6.00 22.28 -18.72
CA PRO A 184 -6.54 23.65 -18.73
C PRO A 184 -5.45 24.70 -18.67
N ASP A 185 -5.54 25.74 -19.53
CA ASP A 185 -4.56 26.82 -19.63
C ASP A 185 -4.27 27.50 -18.29
N GLU A 186 -5.25 27.56 -17.40
CA GLU A 186 -5.11 28.15 -16.06
C GLU A 186 -4.09 27.41 -15.17
N TYR A 187 -3.74 26.18 -15.52
CA TYR A 187 -2.74 25.38 -14.81
C TYR A 187 -1.35 25.45 -15.44
N LEU A 188 -1.22 26.15 -16.55
CA LEU A 188 0.03 26.30 -17.29
C LEU A 188 0.56 27.74 -17.21
N THR A 189 1.89 27.87 -17.29
CA THR A 189 2.61 29.13 -17.48
C THR A 189 3.79 28.82 -18.39
N ASP A 190 3.88 29.52 -19.52
CA ASP A 190 4.93 29.32 -20.53
C ASP A 190 5.09 27.86 -21.00
N GLY A 191 3.97 27.12 -21.08
CA GLY A 191 3.95 25.73 -21.52
C GLY A 191 4.31 24.70 -20.43
N GLU A 192 4.52 25.15 -19.20
CA GLU A 192 4.84 24.29 -18.04
C GLU A 192 3.77 24.39 -16.96
N PHE A 193 3.68 23.42 -16.07
CA PHE A 193 2.78 23.50 -14.92
C PHE A 193 3.12 24.70 -14.03
N SER A 194 2.13 25.56 -13.78
CA SER A 194 2.27 26.75 -12.95
C SER A 194 2.59 26.40 -11.48
N GLU A 195 3.31 27.28 -10.81
CA GLU A 195 3.61 27.12 -9.37
C GLU A 195 2.33 27.10 -8.51
N GLN A 196 1.29 27.80 -8.95
CA GLN A 196 -0.02 27.75 -8.30
C GLN A 196 -0.64 26.37 -8.37
N PHE A 197 -0.63 25.72 -9.55
CA PHE A 197 -1.10 24.35 -9.72
C PHE A 197 -0.31 23.38 -8.84
N LYS A 198 1.03 23.41 -8.89
CA LYS A 198 1.90 22.53 -8.10
C LYS A 198 1.59 22.63 -6.60
N LYS A 199 1.48 23.86 -6.08
CA LYS A 199 1.16 24.10 -4.67
C LYS A 199 -0.23 23.58 -4.30
N GLN A 200 -1.23 23.86 -5.12
CA GLN A 200 -2.60 23.45 -4.88
C GLN A 200 -2.76 21.94 -4.92
N TYR A 201 -2.21 21.27 -5.94
CA TYR A 201 -2.27 19.82 -6.07
C TYR A 201 -1.55 19.12 -4.90
N THR A 202 -0.40 19.63 -4.48
CA THR A 202 0.33 19.10 -3.31
C THR A 202 -0.51 19.23 -2.02
N ALA A 203 -1.18 20.36 -1.80
CA ALA A 203 -2.02 20.56 -0.62
C ALA A 203 -3.24 19.62 -0.61
N GLU A 204 -3.87 19.41 -1.75
CA GLU A 204 -5.02 18.51 -1.89
C GLU A 204 -4.64 17.03 -1.70
N SER A 205 -3.46 16.62 -2.18
CA SER A 205 -2.96 15.27 -1.94
C SER A 205 -2.73 15.01 -0.45
N GLY A 206 -2.17 15.99 0.26
CA GLY A 206 -1.96 15.91 1.70
C GLY A 206 -3.24 15.69 2.50
N SER A 207 -4.38 16.20 2.02
CA SER A 207 -5.67 16.01 2.70
C SER A 207 -6.16 14.55 2.68
N LEU A 208 -5.67 13.72 1.76
CA LEU A 208 -6.04 12.30 1.64
C LEU A 208 -5.20 11.37 2.53
N THR A 209 -4.08 11.84 3.05
CA THR A 209 -3.15 11.04 3.85
C THR A 209 -3.81 10.30 5.02
N GLN A 210 -4.79 10.91 5.67
CA GLN A 210 -5.49 10.31 6.80
C GLN A 210 -6.38 9.11 6.44
N TYR A 211 -6.65 8.87 5.18
CA TYR A 211 -7.48 7.76 4.68
C TYR A 211 -6.66 6.69 3.94
N LEU A 212 -5.40 6.92 3.71
CA LEU A 212 -4.46 6.03 3.03
C LEU A 212 -3.53 5.33 4.02
#